data_0e876bcf1c9a598ce45197119b751a36
#
_entry.id   0e876bcf1c9a598ce45197119b751a36
#
_cell.length_a   1.000
_cell.length_b   1.000
_cell.length_c   1.000
_cell.angle_alpha   90.00
_cell.angle_beta   90.00
_cell.angle_gamma   90.00
#
_symmetry.space_group_name_H-M   'P 1'
#
loop_
_entity.id
_entity.type
_entity.pdbx_description
1 polymer ?
#
loop_
_entity_poly.entity_id
_entity_poly.type
_entity_poly.pdbx_seq_one_letter_code
_entity_poly.pdbx_strand_id
1 'polypeptide(L)'
;MKKSTFLLMSVIALTLIACKSEPVRVACVGDSITYGHGIKDRLHDAYPGVLSSMLGEKYDVRNFGVSGTTTMMGTDMPYMNEQAYKDALEFNPQIVTIKLGTNDSKPYNWKEQEHFKQDLKTLIESFRALPSKPKIWLCLPVPAYGHAWSINDSIIYNGVIPYIKEVAQEESLSLIDLNTPFQGKKQYFPDTIHPNEEGEKMIADIIFEKVFKK
;
A
#
# COMPACT_ATOMS: atom_id res chain seq x y z
N MET A 1 56.84 -58.71 14.39
CA MET A 1 55.78 -57.91 14.99
C MET A 1 55.54 -56.66 14.08
N LYS A 2 54.51 -56.66 13.22
CA LYS A 2 54.16 -55.54 12.31
C LYS A 2 53.09 -54.70 13.00
N LYS A 3 53.42 -53.43 13.30
CA LYS A 3 52.45 -52.46 13.85
C LYS A 3 51.70 -51.85 12.67
N SER A 4 50.40 -52.12 12.63
CA SER A 4 49.49 -51.49 11.66
C SER A 4 48.97 -50.18 12.24
N THR A 5 49.29 -49.08 11.59
CA THR A 5 48.81 -47.74 11.98
C THR A 5 47.54 -47.46 11.21
N PHE A 6 46.37 -47.45 11.90
CA PHE A 6 45.10 -47.06 11.34
C PHE A 6 45.02 -45.50 11.28
N LEU A 7 44.98 -44.94 10.10
CA LEU A 7 44.78 -43.51 9.87
C LEU A 7 43.28 -43.23 9.81
N LEU A 8 42.76 -42.58 10.86
CA LEU A 8 41.33 -42.19 10.95
C LEU A 8 41.15 -40.87 10.16
N MET A 9 40.60 -40.94 8.95
CA MET A 9 40.20 -39.76 8.17
C MET A 9 38.88 -39.26 8.69
N SER A 10 38.86 -38.15 9.45
CA SER A 10 37.66 -37.41 9.81
C SER A 10 37.16 -36.60 8.63
N VAL A 11 36.07 -37.00 8.02
CA VAL A 11 35.37 -36.21 7.00
C VAL A 11 34.51 -35.17 7.73
N ILE A 12 34.97 -33.92 7.76
CA ILE A 12 34.17 -32.79 8.22
C ILE A 12 33.20 -32.44 7.11
N ALA A 13 31.94 -32.84 7.27
CA ALA A 13 30.84 -32.40 6.41
C ALA A 13 30.54 -30.94 6.73
N LEU A 14 30.99 -30.04 5.87
CA LEU A 14 30.66 -28.61 5.94
C LEU A 14 29.21 -28.46 5.44
N THR A 15 28.21 -28.42 6.34
CA THR A 15 26.85 -28.10 6.01
C THR A 15 26.77 -26.59 5.67
N LEU A 16 26.67 -26.26 4.38
CA LEU A 16 26.32 -24.92 3.91
C LEU A 16 24.89 -24.63 4.35
N ILE A 17 24.72 -23.97 5.48
CA ILE A 17 23.45 -23.35 5.86
C ILE A 17 23.25 -22.21 4.88
N ALA A 18 22.43 -22.42 3.86
CA ALA A 18 21.97 -21.35 2.99
C ALA A 18 21.16 -20.36 3.85
N CYS A 19 21.75 -19.25 4.19
CA CYS A 19 21.08 -18.17 4.90
C CYS A 19 20.02 -17.59 3.93
N LYS A 20 18.76 -18.05 4.05
CA LYS A 20 17.65 -17.46 3.29
C LYS A 20 17.49 -16.04 3.81
N SER A 21 17.73 -15.04 2.97
CA SER A 21 17.52 -13.64 3.36
C SER A 21 16.05 -13.43 3.73
N GLU A 22 15.80 -12.69 4.81
CA GLU A 22 14.44 -12.30 5.17
C GLU A 22 13.76 -11.57 4.00
N PRO A 23 12.46 -11.82 3.77
CA PRO A 23 11.73 -11.17 2.69
C PRO A 23 11.64 -9.66 2.93
N VAL A 24 11.63 -8.89 1.84
CA VAL A 24 11.40 -7.43 1.89
C VAL A 24 9.95 -7.17 2.26
N ARG A 25 9.73 -6.49 3.38
CA ARG A 25 8.38 -6.17 3.88
C ARG A 25 7.79 -4.98 3.13
N VAL A 26 6.59 -5.18 2.56
CA VAL A 26 5.83 -4.19 1.81
C VAL A 26 4.49 -3.95 2.50
N ALA A 27 4.24 -2.72 2.93
CA ALA A 27 2.95 -2.33 3.51
C ALA A 27 2.08 -1.60 2.48
N CYS A 28 0.91 -2.15 2.19
CA CYS A 28 -0.13 -1.48 1.42
C CYS A 28 -1.09 -0.80 2.39
N VAL A 29 -0.91 0.51 2.60
CA VAL A 29 -1.71 1.36 3.49
C VAL A 29 -2.82 2.02 2.70
N GLY A 30 -4.06 2.02 3.21
CA GLY A 30 -5.15 2.69 2.50
C GLY A 30 -6.55 2.45 3.06
N ASP A 31 -7.52 2.78 2.22
CA ASP A 31 -8.95 2.74 2.50
C ASP A 31 -9.61 1.41 2.04
N SER A 32 -10.92 1.47 1.73
CA SER A 32 -11.71 0.33 1.25
C SER A 32 -11.18 -0.32 -0.03
N ILE A 33 -10.52 0.43 -0.89
CA ILE A 33 -9.96 -0.12 -2.14
C ILE A 33 -8.72 -0.96 -1.82
N THR A 34 -7.85 -0.49 -0.91
CA THR A 34 -6.74 -1.30 -0.40
C THR A 34 -7.24 -2.52 0.37
N TYR A 35 -8.29 -2.35 1.18
CA TYR A 35 -8.94 -3.46 1.90
C TYR A 35 -9.48 -4.53 0.93
N GLY A 36 -9.92 -4.15 -0.27
CA GLY A 36 -10.58 -5.02 -1.24
C GLY A 36 -12.09 -5.12 -1.00
N HIS A 37 -12.77 -3.96 -0.80
CA HIS A 37 -14.22 -3.94 -0.62
C HIS A 37 -14.92 -4.49 -1.86
N GLY A 38 -15.85 -5.43 -1.65
CA GLY A 38 -16.57 -6.11 -2.75
C GLY A 38 -15.83 -7.29 -3.38
N ILE A 39 -14.55 -7.48 -3.08
CA ILE A 39 -13.76 -8.63 -3.56
C ILE A 39 -14.03 -9.86 -2.69
N LYS A 40 -14.38 -10.96 -3.33
CA LYS A 40 -14.77 -12.19 -2.63
C LYS A 40 -13.59 -12.85 -1.93
N ASP A 41 -12.48 -13.02 -2.62
CA ASP A 41 -11.23 -13.55 -2.07
C ASP A 41 -10.20 -12.43 -1.94
N ARG A 42 -10.36 -11.59 -0.91
CA ARG A 42 -9.49 -10.44 -0.70
C ARG A 42 -8.03 -10.80 -0.50
N LEU A 43 -7.76 -11.99 0.01
CA LEU A 43 -6.38 -12.42 0.27
C LEU A 43 -5.59 -12.57 -1.04
N HIS A 44 -6.26 -12.99 -2.12
CA HIS A 44 -5.63 -13.27 -3.41
C HIS A 44 -5.98 -12.23 -4.48
N ASP A 45 -7.22 -11.71 -4.50
CA ASP A 45 -7.77 -10.93 -5.60
C ASP A 45 -7.85 -9.41 -5.33
N ALA A 46 -7.72 -8.95 -4.06
CA ALA A 46 -7.46 -7.53 -3.80
C ALA A 46 -6.02 -7.17 -4.23
N TYR A 47 -5.77 -5.92 -4.65
CA TYR A 47 -4.49 -5.57 -5.25
C TYR A 47 -3.25 -5.91 -4.39
N PRO A 48 -3.28 -5.86 -3.03
CA PRO A 48 -2.13 -6.28 -2.25
C PRO A 48 -1.84 -7.79 -2.37
N GLY A 49 -2.90 -8.62 -2.47
CA GLY A 49 -2.78 -10.06 -2.69
C GLY A 49 -2.25 -10.41 -4.09
N VAL A 50 -2.78 -9.72 -5.12
CA VAL A 50 -2.27 -9.84 -6.50
C VAL A 50 -0.80 -9.43 -6.56
N LEU A 51 -0.45 -8.30 -5.95
CA LEU A 51 0.93 -7.81 -5.88
C LEU A 51 1.86 -8.80 -5.17
N SER A 52 1.40 -9.41 -4.07
CA SER A 52 2.12 -10.47 -3.36
C SER A 52 2.43 -11.65 -4.28
N SER A 53 1.44 -12.10 -5.04
CA SER A 53 1.59 -13.19 -6.01
C SER A 53 2.60 -12.84 -7.13
N MET A 54 2.59 -11.60 -7.62
CA MET A 54 3.54 -11.13 -8.64
C MET A 54 4.97 -11.05 -8.14
N LEU A 55 5.17 -10.68 -6.88
CA LEU A 55 6.50 -10.46 -6.27
C LEU A 55 7.12 -11.75 -5.72
N GLY A 56 6.29 -12.76 -5.38
CA GLY A 56 6.72 -14.04 -4.85
C GLY A 56 7.41 -13.96 -3.48
N GLU A 57 8.01 -15.06 -3.06
CA GLU A 57 8.56 -15.27 -1.69
C GLU A 57 9.69 -14.30 -1.27
N LYS A 58 10.21 -13.51 -2.20
CA LYS A 58 11.23 -12.49 -1.87
C LYS A 58 10.63 -11.27 -1.16
N TYR A 59 9.31 -11.13 -1.16
CA TYR A 59 8.59 -10.03 -0.57
C TYR A 59 7.47 -10.54 0.36
N ASP A 60 7.34 -9.92 1.54
CA ASP A 60 6.18 -10.09 2.43
C ASP A 60 5.28 -8.87 2.23
N VAL A 61 4.26 -9.00 1.37
CA VAL A 61 3.29 -7.93 1.06
C VAL A 61 2.09 -8.08 1.99
N ARG A 62 1.78 -7.04 2.76
CA ARG A 62 0.61 -7.06 3.66
C ARG A 62 -0.36 -5.93 3.38
N ASN A 63 -1.64 -6.28 3.51
CA ASN A 63 -2.76 -5.39 3.35
C ASN A 63 -3.12 -4.73 4.70
N PHE A 64 -2.93 -3.41 4.79
CA PHE A 64 -3.31 -2.59 5.94
C PHE A 64 -4.42 -1.61 5.58
N GLY A 65 -5.26 -1.96 4.61
CA GLY A 65 -6.43 -1.19 4.22
C GLY A 65 -7.57 -1.30 5.22
N VAL A 66 -8.28 -0.20 5.46
CA VAL A 66 -9.48 -0.14 6.29
C VAL A 66 -10.58 0.63 5.57
N SER A 67 -11.74 -0.02 5.40
CA SER A 67 -12.86 0.58 4.67
C SER A 67 -13.37 1.85 5.36
N GLY A 68 -13.56 2.91 4.58
CA GLY A 68 -14.13 4.18 5.06
C GLY A 68 -13.11 5.19 5.57
N THR A 69 -11.85 4.80 5.74
CA THR A 69 -10.83 5.66 6.35
C THR A 69 -10.40 6.83 5.48
N THR A 70 -10.05 7.91 6.15
CA THR A 70 -9.59 9.19 5.62
C THR A 70 -8.14 9.46 5.98
N THR A 71 -7.53 10.39 5.26
CA THR A 71 -6.22 10.96 5.61
C THR A 71 -6.33 11.90 6.79
N MET A 72 -7.36 12.77 6.77
CA MET A 72 -7.54 13.85 7.75
C MET A 72 -8.01 13.36 9.10
N MET A 73 -7.42 13.93 10.19
CA MET A 73 -7.71 13.56 11.58
C MET A 73 -9.05 14.12 12.10
N GLY A 74 -9.54 15.21 11.55
CA GLY A 74 -10.80 15.86 11.97
C GLY A 74 -12.07 15.29 11.31
N THR A 75 -12.02 14.11 10.72
CA THR A 75 -13.08 13.50 9.90
C THR A 75 -13.78 12.34 10.60
N ASP A 76 -14.71 11.70 9.88
CA ASP A 76 -15.53 10.61 10.44
C ASP A 76 -14.73 9.34 10.79
N MET A 77 -13.61 9.05 10.07
CA MET A 77 -12.84 7.83 10.30
C MET A 77 -11.35 7.99 9.94
N PRO A 78 -10.55 8.69 10.74
CA PRO A 78 -9.14 8.88 10.46
C PRO A 78 -8.36 7.57 10.48
N TYR A 79 -7.57 7.29 9.42
CA TYR A 79 -6.76 6.07 9.31
C TYR A 79 -5.77 5.89 10.49
N MET A 80 -5.17 6.98 10.95
CA MET A 80 -4.21 6.93 12.06
C MET A 80 -4.83 6.55 13.42
N ASN A 81 -6.17 6.51 13.54
CA ASN A 81 -6.86 6.00 14.71
C ASN A 81 -7.08 4.48 14.68
N GLU A 82 -6.93 3.85 13.53
CA GLU A 82 -7.23 2.44 13.31
C GLU A 82 -6.12 1.49 13.81
N GLN A 83 -6.52 0.27 14.17
CA GLN A 83 -5.55 -0.76 14.56
C GLN A 83 -4.60 -1.11 13.40
N ALA A 84 -5.10 -1.16 12.17
CA ALA A 84 -4.30 -1.44 10.98
C ALA A 84 -3.12 -0.45 10.79
N TYR A 85 -3.28 0.81 11.19
CA TYR A 85 -2.17 1.76 11.20
C TYR A 85 -1.07 1.35 12.18
N LYS A 86 -1.44 0.95 13.40
CA LYS A 86 -0.48 0.49 14.42
C LYS A 86 0.22 -0.79 13.96
N ASP A 87 -0.54 -1.73 13.42
CA ASP A 87 -0.01 -3.00 12.87
C ASP A 87 0.95 -2.75 11.70
N ALA A 88 0.66 -1.76 10.84
CA ALA A 88 1.55 -1.36 9.75
C ALA A 88 2.88 -0.78 10.26
N LEU A 89 2.87 -0.01 11.34
CA LEU A 89 4.09 0.50 11.98
C LEU A 89 4.88 -0.64 12.65
N GLU A 90 4.21 -1.54 13.39
CA GLU A 90 4.84 -2.71 14.02
C GLU A 90 5.45 -3.67 13.00
N PHE A 91 4.84 -3.78 11.83
CA PHE A 91 5.38 -4.57 10.73
C PHE A 91 6.76 -4.06 10.25
N ASN A 92 7.09 -2.80 10.53
CA ASN A 92 8.37 -2.17 10.20
C ASN A 92 8.77 -2.40 8.74
N PRO A 93 7.95 -1.97 7.77
CA PRO A 93 8.12 -2.25 6.33
C PRO A 93 9.35 -1.55 5.76
N GLN A 94 9.94 -2.09 4.69
CA GLN A 94 10.97 -1.42 3.88
C GLN A 94 10.39 -0.65 2.69
N ILE A 95 9.14 -0.98 2.30
CA ILE A 95 8.41 -0.28 1.24
C ILE A 95 6.99 -0.01 1.76
N VAL A 96 6.49 1.21 1.55
CA VAL A 96 5.12 1.61 1.90
C VAL A 96 4.46 2.27 0.70
N THR A 97 3.27 1.82 0.35
CA THR A 97 2.37 2.54 -0.56
C THR A 97 1.21 3.11 0.25
N ILE A 98 0.93 4.40 0.12
CA ILE A 98 -0.18 5.07 0.81
C ILE A 98 -1.23 5.46 -0.21
N LYS A 99 -2.40 4.82 -0.14
CA LYS A 99 -3.56 5.05 -1.01
C LYS A 99 -4.76 5.47 -0.17
N LEU A 100 -4.79 6.75 0.20
CA LEU A 100 -5.88 7.42 0.94
C LEU A 100 -6.39 8.63 0.14
N GLY A 101 -7.43 9.28 0.62
CA GLY A 101 -8.01 10.48 0.03
C GLY A 101 -9.37 10.28 -0.63
N THR A 102 -9.77 9.02 -0.92
CA THR A 102 -11.10 8.74 -1.49
C THR A 102 -12.21 9.19 -0.53
N ASN A 103 -12.14 8.82 0.74
CA ASN A 103 -13.16 9.16 1.74
C ASN A 103 -13.05 10.61 2.25
N ASP A 104 -11.90 11.22 2.11
CA ASP A 104 -11.70 12.66 2.38
C ASP A 104 -12.56 13.50 1.42
N SER A 105 -12.87 12.99 0.22
CA SER A 105 -13.70 13.69 -0.78
C SER A 105 -15.19 13.81 -0.42
N LYS A 106 -15.65 13.12 0.63
CA LYS A 106 -17.03 13.31 1.12
C LYS A 106 -17.21 14.76 1.51
N PRO A 107 -18.26 15.48 1.04
CA PRO A 107 -18.39 16.92 1.26
C PRO A 107 -18.34 17.35 2.74
N TYR A 108 -18.79 16.49 3.64
CA TYR A 108 -18.75 16.78 5.07
C TYR A 108 -17.35 16.59 5.70
N ASN A 109 -16.50 15.74 5.14
CA ASN A 109 -15.09 15.60 5.52
C ASN A 109 -14.24 16.72 4.88
N TRP A 110 -14.51 17.06 3.62
CA TRP A 110 -13.75 18.05 2.87
C TRP A 110 -13.88 19.48 3.40
N LYS A 111 -14.77 19.72 4.36
CA LYS A 111 -14.84 21.00 5.08
C LYS A 111 -13.56 21.33 5.83
N GLU A 112 -12.81 20.30 6.24
CA GLU A 112 -11.55 20.39 6.97
C GLU A 112 -10.32 20.29 6.04
N GLN A 113 -10.49 20.60 4.74
CA GLN A 113 -9.47 20.40 3.71
C GLN A 113 -8.12 21.07 3.98
N GLU A 114 -8.10 22.16 4.75
CA GLU A 114 -6.87 22.85 5.17
C GLU A 114 -5.94 21.96 6.00
N HIS A 115 -6.46 20.93 6.67
CA HIS A 115 -5.68 19.98 7.46
C HIS A 115 -5.11 18.84 6.63
N PHE A 116 -5.62 18.59 5.41
CA PHE A 116 -5.26 17.42 4.61
C PHE A 116 -3.75 17.25 4.42
N LYS A 117 -3.06 18.32 4.01
CA LYS A 117 -1.61 18.25 3.75
C LYS A 117 -0.81 17.97 5.01
N GLN A 118 -1.18 18.62 6.13
CA GLN A 118 -0.49 18.42 7.40
C GLN A 118 -0.69 17.01 7.93
N ASP A 119 -1.91 16.48 7.86
CA ASP A 119 -2.21 15.13 8.35
C ASP A 119 -1.55 14.05 7.48
N LEU A 120 -1.52 14.26 6.15
CA LEU A 120 -0.75 13.38 5.25
C LEU A 120 0.74 13.38 5.58
N LYS A 121 1.33 14.56 5.85
CA LYS A 121 2.74 14.65 6.28
C LYS A 121 2.97 13.96 7.61
N THR A 122 2.06 14.09 8.57
CA THR A 122 2.14 13.40 9.87
C THR A 122 2.15 11.88 9.68
N LEU A 123 1.29 11.36 8.79
CA LEU A 123 1.28 9.93 8.44
C LEU A 123 2.61 9.50 7.79
N ILE A 124 3.14 10.28 6.85
CA ILE A 124 4.44 10.02 6.21
C ILE A 124 5.56 9.96 7.24
N GLU A 125 5.64 10.96 8.12
CA GLU A 125 6.69 11.05 9.14
C GLU A 125 6.66 9.88 10.12
N SER A 126 5.48 9.37 10.46
CA SER A 126 5.35 8.18 11.31
C SER A 126 6.03 6.94 10.71
N PHE A 127 5.94 6.74 9.39
CA PHE A 127 6.66 5.68 8.69
C PHE A 127 8.16 6.00 8.53
N ARG A 128 8.53 7.25 8.25
CA ARG A 128 9.95 7.66 8.16
C ARG A 128 10.72 7.46 9.45
N ALA A 129 10.04 7.58 10.59
CA ALA A 129 10.63 7.38 11.91
C ALA A 129 10.99 5.90 12.20
N LEU A 130 10.47 4.94 11.43
CA LEU A 130 10.72 3.51 11.64
C LEU A 130 12.20 3.13 11.46
N PRO A 131 12.69 2.12 12.21
CA PRO A 131 14.07 1.61 12.06
C PRO A 131 14.41 1.17 10.63
N SER A 132 13.44 0.63 9.89
CA SER A 132 13.59 0.19 8.49
C SER A 132 13.85 1.32 7.49
N LYS A 133 13.54 2.59 7.85
CA LYS A 133 13.63 3.76 6.95
C LYS A 133 13.01 3.48 5.58
N PRO A 134 11.71 3.20 5.52
CA PRO A 134 11.06 2.71 4.31
C PRO A 134 11.11 3.70 3.14
N LYS A 135 11.12 3.14 1.93
CA LYS A 135 10.75 3.91 0.73
C LYS A 135 9.23 4.08 0.72
N ILE A 136 8.78 5.32 0.67
CA ILE A 136 7.35 5.66 0.71
C ILE A 136 6.91 6.15 -0.66
N TRP A 137 5.74 5.67 -1.11
CA TRP A 137 5.09 6.05 -2.35
C TRP A 137 3.68 6.53 -2.05
N LEU A 138 3.29 7.69 -2.59
CA LEU A 138 1.93 8.19 -2.51
C LEU A 138 1.16 7.80 -3.78
N CYS A 139 -0.03 7.22 -3.61
CA CYS A 139 -0.91 6.87 -4.71
C CYS A 139 -1.96 7.95 -4.91
N LEU A 140 -2.14 8.42 -6.15
CA LEU A 140 -3.30 9.23 -6.48
C LEU A 140 -4.54 8.33 -6.48
N PRO A 141 -5.66 8.72 -5.84
CA PRO A 141 -6.88 7.92 -5.80
C PRO A 141 -7.43 7.64 -7.20
N VAL A 142 -8.01 6.46 -7.42
CA VAL A 142 -8.79 6.17 -8.64
C VAL A 142 -10.00 7.10 -8.74
N PRO A 143 -10.56 7.33 -9.95
CA PRO A 143 -11.76 8.14 -10.12
C PRO A 143 -12.99 7.44 -9.52
N ALA A 144 -13.98 8.22 -9.09
CA ALA A 144 -15.31 7.75 -8.74
C ALA A 144 -16.28 8.00 -9.89
N TYR A 145 -17.16 7.04 -10.16
CA TYR A 145 -18.12 7.10 -11.25
C TYR A 145 -19.56 7.37 -10.78
N GLY A 146 -19.73 7.68 -9.52
CA GLY A 146 -20.99 7.99 -8.87
C GLY A 146 -20.78 8.64 -7.51
N HIS A 147 -21.87 8.73 -6.74
CA HIS A 147 -21.88 9.40 -5.44
C HIS A 147 -22.21 8.42 -4.29
N ALA A 148 -22.00 7.12 -4.50
CA ALA A 148 -22.18 6.14 -3.44
C ALA A 148 -21.32 6.55 -2.22
N TRP A 149 -21.85 6.34 -1.02
CA TRP A 149 -21.24 6.73 0.25
C TRP A 149 -20.80 8.21 0.32
N SER A 150 -21.46 9.09 -0.44
CA SER A 150 -21.13 10.52 -0.54
C SER A 150 -19.74 10.82 -1.13
N ILE A 151 -19.07 9.87 -1.75
CA ILE A 151 -17.81 10.09 -2.45
C ILE A 151 -18.03 11.07 -3.61
N ASN A 152 -17.11 12.01 -3.79
CA ASN A 152 -17.23 13.08 -4.77
C ASN A 152 -15.99 13.14 -5.68
N ASP A 153 -16.13 12.71 -6.93
CA ASP A 153 -15.05 12.69 -7.91
C ASP A 153 -14.46 14.08 -8.21
N SER A 154 -15.32 15.10 -8.23
CA SER A 154 -14.86 16.49 -8.45
C SER A 154 -13.93 16.95 -7.32
N ILE A 155 -14.19 16.55 -6.07
CA ILE A 155 -13.31 16.84 -4.93
C ILE A 155 -12.04 15.99 -5.03
N ILE A 156 -12.14 14.71 -5.43
CA ILE A 156 -10.95 13.87 -5.66
C ILE A 156 -10.03 14.55 -6.67
N TYR A 157 -10.57 14.93 -7.83
CA TYR A 157 -9.78 15.43 -8.95
C TYR A 157 -9.23 16.84 -8.71
N ASN A 158 -10.08 17.77 -8.21
CA ASN A 158 -9.72 19.18 -8.07
C ASN A 158 -9.15 19.57 -6.69
N GLY A 159 -9.28 18.71 -5.69
CA GLY A 159 -8.84 18.97 -4.32
C GLY A 159 -7.80 17.97 -3.83
N VAL A 160 -8.21 16.71 -3.64
CA VAL A 160 -7.35 15.67 -3.05
C VAL A 160 -6.08 15.42 -3.87
N ILE A 161 -6.21 15.19 -5.18
CA ILE A 161 -5.08 14.90 -6.06
C ILE A 161 -4.05 16.04 -6.09
N PRO A 162 -4.44 17.32 -6.26
CA PRO A 162 -3.51 18.45 -6.14
C PRO A 162 -2.75 18.45 -4.81
N TYR A 163 -3.43 18.25 -3.68
CA TYR A 163 -2.79 18.25 -2.36
C TYR A 163 -1.81 17.08 -2.18
N ILE A 164 -2.14 15.88 -2.67
CA ILE A 164 -1.19 14.74 -2.65
C ILE A 164 0.04 15.06 -3.50
N LYS A 165 -0.12 15.68 -4.68
CA LYS A 165 1.00 16.08 -5.55
C LYS A 165 1.89 17.13 -4.89
N GLU A 166 1.31 18.13 -4.24
CA GLU A 166 2.06 19.16 -3.50
C GLU A 166 2.86 18.52 -2.36
N VAL A 167 2.23 17.67 -1.52
CA VAL A 167 2.93 16.97 -0.45
C VAL A 167 4.05 16.07 -0.99
N ALA A 168 3.81 15.34 -2.08
CA ALA A 168 4.84 14.52 -2.70
C ALA A 168 6.06 15.34 -3.15
N GLN A 169 5.82 16.52 -3.72
CA GLN A 169 6.89 17.45 -4.11
C GLN A 169 7.62 18.01 -2.89
N GLU A 170 6.91 18.53 -1.88
CA GLU A 170 7.46 19.09 -0.66
C GLU A 170 8.29 18.06 0.13
N GLU A 171 7.82 16.80 0.16
CA GLU A 171 8.46 15.71 0.89
C GLU A 171 9.44 14.88 0.03
N SER A 172 9.68 15.27 -1.23
CA SER A 172 10.54 14.54 -2.19
C SER A 172 10.16 13.06 -2.34
N LEU A 173 8.85 12.76 -2.37
CA LEU A 173 8.32 11.41 -2.53
C LEU A 173 7.91 11.12 -3.97
N SER A 174 7.98 9.85 -4.32
CA SER A 174 7.49 9.37 -5.62
C SER A 174 5.98 9.17 -5.62
N LEU A 175 5.35 9.44 -6.77
CA LEU A 175 3.92 9.26 -6.99
C LEU A 175 3.63 8.03 -7.84
N ILE A 176 2.52 7.35 -7.51
CA ILE A 176 1.87 6.33 -8.34
C ILE A 176 0.53 6.91 -8.80
N ASP A 177 0.42 7.19 -10.08
CA ASP A 177 -0.84 7.67 -10.65
C ASP A 177 -1.79 6.50 -10.91
N LEU A 178 -2.78 6.34 -10.03
CA LEU A 178 -3.88 5.39 -10.22
C LEU A 178 -5.11 6.08 -10.81
N ASN A 179 -5.14 7.42 -10.94
CA ASN A 179 -6.29 8.15 -11.45
C ASN A 179 -6.37 8.09 -12.97
N THR A 180 -5.33 8.58 -13.65
CA THR A 180 -5.30 8.71 -15.11
C THR A 180 -5.57 7.39 -15.84
N PRO A 181 -4.95 6.25 -15.47
CA PRO A 181 -5.19 4.98 -16.15
C PRO A 181 -6.62 4.47 -16.05
N PHE A 182 -7.37 4.88 -15.02
CA PHE A 182 -8.76 4.48 -14.85
C PHE A 182 -9.79 5.45 -15.44
N GLN A 183 -9.38 6.60 -15.98
CA GLN A 183 -10.32 7.53 -16.62
C GLN A 183 -11.08 6.85 -17.77
N GLY A 184 -12.42 7.01 -17.78
CA GLY A 184 -13.32 6.39 -18.77
C GLY A 184 -13.55 4.88 -18.57
N LYS A 185 -13.06 4.25 -17.51
CA LYS A 185 -13.13 2.79 -17.28
C LYS A 185 -14.18 2.39 -16.24
N LYS A 186 -15.37 2.96 -16.32
CA LYS A 186 -16.48 2.70 -15.39
C LYS A 186 -16.81 1.20 -15.22
N GLN A 187 -16.55 0.38 -16.25
CA GLN A 187 -16.82 -1.07 -16.22
C GLN A 187 -16.07 -1.81 -15.13
N TYR A 188 -14.96 -1.26 -14.61
CA TYR A 188 -14.25 -1.83 -13.49
C TYR A 188 -14.85 -1.48 -12.11
N PHE A 189 -15.87 -0.61 -12.05
CA PHE A 189 -16.43 -0.08 -10.80
C PHE A 189 -17.92 -0.43 -10.68
N PRO A 190 -18.27 -1.67 -10.30
CA PRO A 190 -19.67 -2.15 -10.28
C PRO A 190 -20.57 -1.33 -9.37
N ASP A 191 -20.07 -0.82 -8.26
CA ASP A 191 -20.77 0.05 -7.33
C ASP A 191 -20.45 1.54 -7.51
N THR A 192 -19.74 1.87 -8.60
CA THR A 192 -19.26 3.20 -8.98
C THR A 192 -18.08 3.75 -8.19
N ILE A 193 -17.61 3.07 -7.17
CA ILE A 193 -16.49 3.51 -6.29
C ILE A 193 -15.39 2.47 -6.18
N HIS A 194 -15.75 1.19 -5.95
CA HIS A 194 -14.79 0.13 -5.69
C HIS A 194 -14.49 -0.67 -6.96
N PRO A 195 -13.21 -0.92 -7.26
CA PRO A 195 -12.83 -1.77 -8.38
C PRO A 195 -13.28 -3.22 -8.16
N ASN A 196 -13.64 -3.90 -9.27
CA ASN A 196 -13.76 -5.35 -9.31
C ASN A 196 -12.37 -6.02 -9.40
N GLU A 197 -12.31 -7.35 -9.47
CA GLU A 197 -11.07 -8.12 -9.52
C GLU A 197 -10.16 -7.67 -10.68
N GLU A 198 -10.70 -7.34 -11.85
CA GLU A 198 -9.93 -6.82 -12.99
C GLU A 198 -9.34 -5.43 -12.69
N GLY A 199 -10.11 -4.58 -12.02
CA GLY A 199 -9.65 -3.28 -11.57
C GLY A 199 -8.58 -3.38 -10.49
N GLU A 200 -8.74 -4.27 -9.52
CA GLU A 200 -7.73 -4.54 -8.48
C GLU A 200 -6.43 -5.06 -9.09
N LYS A 201 -6.53 -5.98 -10.06
CA LYS A 201 -5.37 -6.45 -10.81
C LYS A 201 -4.66 -5.31 -11.55
N MET A 202 -5.41 -4.42 -12.19
CA MET A 202 -4.83 -3.26 -12.87
C MET A 202 -4.10 -2.32 -11.89
N ILE A 203 -4.61 -2.13 -10.66
CA ILE A 203 -3.92 -1.38 -9.60
C ILE A 203 -2.59 -2.07 -9.26
N ALA A 204 -2.61 -3.39 -9.04
CA ALA A 204 -1.41 -4.16 -8.74
C ALA A 204 -0.36 -4.05 -9.85
N ASP A 205 -0.76 -4.18 -11.12
CA ASP A 205 0.11 -4.04 -12.28
C ASP A 205 0.81 -2.65 -12.31
N ILE A 206 0.06 -1.57 -12.07
CA ILE A 206 0.61 -0.21 -12.04
C ILE A 206 1.61 -0.03 -10.89
N ILE A 207 1.28 -0.53 -9.69
CA ILE A 207 2.18 -0.47 -8.54
C ILE A 207 3.45 -1.28 -8.82
N PHE A 208 3.31 -2.50 -9.36
CA PHE A 208 4.44 -3.36 -9.70
C PHE A 208 5.40 -2.67 -10.67
N GLU A 209 4.88 -2.10 -11.77
CA GLU A 209 5.67 -1.39 -12.77
C GLU A 209 6.42 -0.18 -12.18
N LYS A 210 5.78 0.58 -11.29
CA LYS A 210 6.35 1.81 -10.73
C LYS A 210 7.36 1.57 -9.61
N VAL A 211 7.13 0.57 -8.76
CA VAL A 211 7.88 0.37 -7.53
C VAL A 211 8.95 -0.69 -7.68
N PHE A 212 8.69 -1.75 -8.44
CA PHE A 212 9.50 -2.98 -8.45
C PHE A 212 10.18 -3.28 -9.79
N LYS A 213 9.67 -2.78 -10.90
CA LYS A 213 10.32 -2.96 -12.20
C LYS A 213 11.40 -1.89 -12.40
N LYS A 214 12.63 -2.33 -12.53
CA LYS A 214 13.79 -1.49 -12.85
C LYS A 214 13.97 -1.37 -14.36
#